data_01202a75b411eac40508a2b4fce4e048
#
_entry.id   01202a75b411eac40508a2b4fce4e048
#
_cell.length_a   1.000
_cell.length_b   1.000
_cell.length_c   1.000
_cell.angle_alpha   90.00
_cell.angle_beta   90.00
_cell.angle_gamma   90.00
#
_symmetry.space_group_name_H-M   'P 1'
#
loop_
_entity.id
_entity.type
_entity.pdbx_description
1 polymer ?
#
loop_
_entity_poly.entity_id
_entity_poly.type
_entity_poly.pdbx_seq_one_letter_code
_entity_poly.pdbx_strand_id
1 'polypeptide(L)'
;MIQKIGPVNLKAKVYDALKKYILSLNIYLTESDFHLDERQLSEKLGVSRTPIREAVAKLEQEGIVKTVPRRGVFVHRKSKKELVDIVTVWAGLEGYAAHLIIKNSKKEEIESLNKFCHYSKENVLSELENYSNDNEH
;
A
#
# COMPACT_ATOMS: atom_id res chain seq x y z
N MET A 1 1.07 40.16 -0.92
CA MET A 1 2.19 39.18 -1.02
C MET A 1 1.70 37.99 -1.83
N ILE A 2 2.28 37.75 -3.01
CA ILE A 2 1.94 36.58 -3.84
C ILE A 2 2.73 35.40 -3.24
N GLN A 3 2.03 34.42 -2.66
CA GLN A 3 2.65 33.16 -2.23
C GLN A 3 3.17 32.44 -3.48
N LYS A 4 4.47 32.12 -3.49
CA LYS A 4 5.05 31.21 -4.49
C LYS A 4 4.31 29.87 -4.42
N ILE A 5 3.52 29.58 -5.44
CA ILE A 5 3.00 28.23 -5.65
C ILE A 5 4.21 27.38 -5.99
N GLY A 6 4.64 26.53 -5.05
CA GLY A 6 5.69 25.57 -5.30
C GLY A 6 5.31 24.69 -6.50
N PRO A 7 6.26 24.14 -7.27
CA PRO A 7 5.98 23.27 -8.39
C PRO A 7 5.07 22.16 -7.89
N VAL A 8 3.92 22.00 -8.56
CA VAL A 8 3.02 20.86 -8.32
C VAL A 8 3.92 19.62 -8.27
N ASN A 9 3.92 18.91 -7.15
CA ASN A 9 4.91 17.88 -6.90
C ASN A 9 4.65 16.66 -7.81
N LEU A 10 5.07 16.82 -9.11
CA LEU A 10 4.92 15.81 -10.15
C LEU A 10 5.47 14.46 -9.68
N LYS A 11 6.58 14.48 -8.91
CA LYS A 11 7.20 13.29 -8.34
C LYS A 11 6.25 12.57 -7.38
N ALA A 12 5.56 13.30 -6.50
CA ALA A 12 4.58 12.71 -5.59
C ALA A 12 3.41 12.11 -6.34
N LYS A 13 2.86 12.82 -7.33
CA LYS A 13 1.76 12.31 -8.15
C LYS A 13 2.13 11.04 -8.93
N VAL A 14 3.33 11.00 -9.51
CA VAL A 14 3.84 9.80 -10.19
C VAL A 14 4.00 8.64 -9.22
N TYR A 15 4.59 8.89 -8.05
CA TYR A 15 4.74 7.89 -7.01
C TYR A 15 3.38 7.33 -6.55
N ASP A 16 2.40 8.21 -6.25
CA ASP A 16 1.07 7.79 -5.80
C ASP A 16 0.34 6.99 -6.88
N ALA A 17 0.43 7.42 -8.15
CA ALA A 17 -0.16 6.71 -9.28
C ALA A 17 0.46 5.31 -9.46
N LEU A 18 1.79 5.19 -9.39
CA LEU A 18 2.49 3.90 -9.48
C LEU A 18 2.16 3.00 -8.30
N LYS A 19 2.17 3.54 -7.08
CA LYS A 19 1.81 2.78 -5.88
C LYS A 19 0.39 2.23 -5.96
N LYS A 20 -0.58 3.08 -6.33
CA LYS A 20 -1.97 2.66 -6.52
C LYS A 20 -2.09 1.59 -7.60
N TYR A 21 -1.41 1.75 -8.73
CA TYR A 21 -1.39 0.75 -9.80
C TYR A 21 -0.86 -0.59 -9.30
N ILE A 22 0.30 -0.61 -8.64
CA ILE A 22 0.90 -1.85 -8.13
C ILE A 22 0.01 -2.53 -7.09
N LEU A 23 -0.60 -1.76 -6.18
CA LEU A 23 -1.51 -2.31 -5.17
C LEU A 23 -2.82 -2.85 -5.76
N SER A 24 -3.22 -2.40 -6.95
CA SER A 24 -4.37 -2.95 -7.67
C SER A 24 -4.06 -4.26 -8.42
N LEU A 25 -2.77 -4.63 -8.55
CA LEU A 25 -2.39 -5.87 -9.21
C LEU A 25 -2.60 -7.06 -8.27
N ASN A 26 -3.30 -8.07 -8.76
CA ASN A 26 -3.40 -9.34 -8.02
C ASN A 26 -2.15 -10.20 -8.28
N ILE A 27 -1.05 -9.84 -7.61
CA ILE A 27 0.27 -10.42 -7.85
C ILE A 27 0.38 -11.90 -7.44
N TYR A 28 -0.57 -12.42 -6.66
CA TYR A 28 -0.54 -13.80 -6.16
C TYR A 28 -1.34 -14.79 -7.03
N LEU A 29 -2.15 -14.31 -8.00
CA LEU A 29 -2.90 -15.17 -8.92
C LEU A 29 -2.09 -15.69 -10.09
N THR A 30 -0.95 -15.10 -10.40
CA THR A 30 -0.11 -15.52 -11.53
C THR A 30 1.25 -16.00 -11.03
N GLU A 31 1.82 -17.02 -11.67
CA GLU A 31 3.19 -17.49 -11.36
C GLU A 31 4.27 -16.55 -11.90
N SER A 32 3.94 -15.74 -12.90
CA SER A 32 4.90 -14.83 -13.54
C SER A 32 5.19 -13.61 -12.70
N ASP A 33 6.46 -13.18 -12.69
CA ASP A 33 6.87 -11.93 -12.05
C ASP A 33 6.29 -10.73 -12.80
N PHE A 34 5.69 -9.79 -12.07
CA PHE A 34 5.22 -8.53 -12.63
C PHE A 34 6.39 -7.58 -12.88
N HIS A 35 6.76 -7.47 -14.16
CA HIS A 35 7.79 -6.54 -14.62
C HIS A 35 7.21 -5.14 -14.85
N LEU A 36 7.86 -4.13 -14.29
CA LEU A 36 7.53 -2.71 -14.49
C LEU A 36 8.45 -2.12 -15.57
N ASP A 37 7.92 -1.90 -16.74
CA ASP A 37 8.65 -1.25 -17.83
C ASP A 37 8.59 0.27 -17.66
N GLU A 38 9.72 0.90 -17.25
CA GLU A 38 9.84 2.34 -17.02
C GLU A 38 9.49 3.16 -18.29
N ARG A 39 9.75 2.62 -19.47
CA ARG A 39 9.43 3.29 -20.73
C ARG A 39 7.92 3.34 -20.95
N GLN A 40 7.25 2.19 -20.84
CA GLN A 40 5.80 2.11 -20.98
C GLN A 40 5.08 2.95 -19.91
N LEU A 41 5.58 2.95 -18.67
CA LEU A 41 5.04 3.78 -17.59
C LEU A 41 5.19 5.28 -17.88
N SER A 42 6.34 5.68 -18.42
CA SER A 42 6.62 7.06 -18.87
C SER A 42 5.63 7.49 -19.95
N GLU A 43 5.40 6.65 -20.96
CA GLU A 43 4.45 6.88 -22.04
C GLU A 43 3.01 6.97 -21.54
N LYS A 44 2.58 6.02 -20.68
CA LYS A 44 1.21 5.98 -20.12
C LYS A 44 0.89 7.17 -19.21
N LEU A 45 1.86 7.62 -18.42
CA LEU A 45 1.69 8.74 -17.48
C LEU A 45 1.98 10.10 -18.13
N GLY A 46 2.47 10.13 -19.36
CA GLY A 46 2.80 11.38 -20.08
C GLY A 46 3.91 12.20 -19.40
N VAL A 47 4.88 11.51 -18.78
CA VAL A 47 6.00 12.13 -18.05
C VAL A 47 7.33 11.60 -18.57
N SER A 48 8.43 12.33 -18.30
CA SER A 48 9.77 11.80 -18.60
C SER A 48 10.14 10.62 -17.70
N ARG A 49 11.19 9.86 -18.05
CA ARG A 49 11.64 8.71 -17.28
C ARG A 49 12.23 9.08 -15.90
N THR A 50 12.72 10.29 -15.74
CA THR A 50 13.34 10.73 -14.48
C THR A 50 12.37 10.63 -13.29
N PRO A 51 11.17 11.25 -13.29
CA PRO A 51 10.22 11.10 -12.19
C PRO A 51 9.74 9.64 -12.00
N ILE A 52 9.72 8.82 -13.06
CA ILE A 52 9.42 7.38 -12.95
C ILE A 52 10.49 6.68 -12.13
N ARG A 53 11.78 6.88 -12.45
CA ARG A 53 12.90 6.26 -11.73
C ARG A 53 12.98 6.71 -10.27
N GLU A 54 12.71 7.98 -10.00
CA GLU A 54 12.66 8.48 -8.62
C GLU A 54 11.52 7.83 -7.82
N ALA A 55 10.34 7.66 -8.44
CA ALA A 55 9.23 6.97 -7.83
C ALA A 55 9.53 5.48 -7.60
N VAL A 56 10.14 4.80 -8.58
CA VAL A 56 10.58 3.41 -8.46
C VAL A 56 11.60 3.24 -7.33
N ALA A 57 12.61 4.12 -7.24
CA ALA A 57 13.59 4.07 -6.15
C ALA A 57 12.93 4.20 -4.77
N LYS A 58 11.91 5.07 -4.63
CA LYS A 58 11.15 5.20 -3.39
C LYS A 58 10.32 3.96 -3.08
N LEU A 59 9.66 3.37 -4.09
CA LEU A 59 8.90 2.13 -3.94
C LEU A 59 9.82 0.95 -3.58
N GLU A 60 11.07 0.95 -4.07
CA GLU A 60 12.07 -0.04 -3.71
C GLU A 60 12.52 0.08 -2.26
N GLN A 61 12.73 1.31 -1.77
CA GLN A 61 13.01 1.56 -0.34
C GLN A 61 11.86 1.09 0.57
N GLU A 62 10.62 1.16 0.10
CA GLU A 62 9.43 0.64 0.79
C GLU A 62 9.28 -0.89 0.65
N GLY A 63 10.12 -1.55 -0.14
CA GLY A 63 10.05 -3.00 -0.40
C GLY A 63 8.84 -3.43 -1.23
N ILE A 64 8.24 -2.51 -1.99
CA ILE A 64 7.10 -2.79 -2.89
C ILE A 64 7.58 -3.33 -4.23
N VAL A 65 8.73 -2.84 -4.70
CA VAL A 65 9.39 -3.31 -5.92
C VAL A 65 10.83 -3.71 -5.65
N LYS A 66 11.42 -4.44 -6.56
CA LYS A 66 12.82 -4.87 -6.51
C LYS A 66 13.48 -4.65 -7.87
N THR A 67 14.62 -3.96 -7.90
CA THR A 67 15.45 -3.80 -9.09
C THR A 67 16.39 -4.98 -9.22
N VAL A 68 16.30 -5.69 -10.34
CA VAL A 68 17.19 -6.80 -10.67
C VAL A 68 18.17 -6.34 -11.75
N PRO A 69 19.49 -6.36 -11.51
CA PRO A 69 20.47 -5.92 -12.48
C PRO A 69 20.28 -6.60 -13.84
N ARG A 70 20.30 -5.83 -14.92
CA ARG A 70 20.10 -6.25 -16.31
C ARG A 70 18.74 -6.87 -16.66
N ARG A 71 17.85 -7.05 -15.68
CA ARG A 71 16.51 -7.62 -15.89
C ARG A 71 15.39 -6.61 -15.73
N GLY A 72 15.62 -5.51 -15.00
CA GLY A 72 14.65 -4.44 -14.79
C GLY A 72 14.03 -4.42 -13.40
N VAL A 73 12.88 -3.78 -13.28
CA VAL A 73 12.15 -3.59 -12.03
C VAL A 73 10.98 -4.55 -11.96
N PHE A 74 10.82 -5.21 -10.84
CA PHE A 74 9.75 -6.20 -10.60
C PHE A 74 8.98 -5.85 -9.34
N VAL A 75 7.68 -6.15 -9.32
CA VAL A 75 6.89 -6.07 -8.09
C VAL A 75 7.39 -7.14 -7.12
N HIS A 76 7.70 -6.73 -5.89
CA HIS A 76 8.24 -7.63 -4.88
C HIS A 76 7.13 -8.45 -4.23
N ARG A 77 7.17 -9.77 -4.42
CA ARG A 77 6.28 -10.72 -3.73
C ARG A 77 6.91 -11.14 -2.42
N LYS A 78 6.16 -10.98 -1.34
CA LYS A 78 6.55 -11.56 -0.06
C LYS A 78 6.20 -13.05 -0.04
N SER A 79 7.07 -13.86 0.51
CA SER A 79 6.77 -15.27 0.75
C SER A 79 5.67 -15.41 1.82
N LYS A 80 5.00 -16.57 1.84
CA LYS A 80 4.02 -16.89 2.89
C LYS A 80 4.61 -16.75 4.29
N LYS A 81 5.87 -17.17 4.46
CA LYS A 81 6.59 -17.05 5.73
C LYS A 81 6.74 -15.58 6.14
N GLU A 82 7.24 -14.73 5.24
CA GLU A 82 7.39 -13.29 5.52
C GLU A 82 6.06 -12.63 5.89
N LEU A 83 4.96 -13.01 5.22
CA LEU A 83 3.63 -12.49 5.55
C LEU A 83 3.19 -12.93 6.95
N VAL A 84 3.39 -14.20 7.30
CA VAL A 84 3.07 -14.73 8.64
C VAL A 84 3.91 -14.03 9.70
N ASP A 85 5.21 -13.85 9.46
CA ASP A 85 6.10 -13.16 10.40
C ASP A 85 5.66 -11.70 10.63
N ILE A 86 5.28 -10.98 9.57
CA ILE A 86 4.77 -9.61 9.66
C ILE A 86 3.48 -9.56 10.48
N VAL A 87 2.51 -10.42 10.18
CA VAL A 87 1.22 -10.47 10.89
C VAL A 87 1.42 -10.84 12.35
N THR A 88 2.35 -11.76 12.65
CA THR A 88 2.67 -12.16 14.03
C THR A 88 3.22 -10.98 14.84
N VAL A 89 4.18 -10.24 14.27
CA VAL A 89 4.74 -9.05 14.94
C VAL A 89 3.66 -7.97 15.12
N TRP A 90 2.85 -7.74 14.10
CA TRP A 90 1.76 -6.77 14.17
C TRP A 90 0.75 -7.13 15.26
N ALA A 91 0.30 -8.38 15.31
CA ALA A 91 -0.61 -8.85 16.37
C ALA A 91 -0.02 -8.65 17.78
N GLY A 92 1.28 -8.89 17.94
CA GLY A 92 1.99 -8.60 19.20
C GLY A 92 1.96 -7.13 19.59
N LEU A 93 2.20 -6.24 18.62
CA LEU A 93 2.16 -4.78 18.83
C LEU A 93 0.74 -4.28 19.17
N GLU A 94 -0.27 -4.78 18.45
CA GLU A 94 -1.67 -4.43 18.72
C GLU A 94 -2.14 -4.93 20.08
N GLY A 95 -1.77 -6.16 20.45
CA GLY A 95 -2.06 -6.70 21.79
C GLY A 95 -1.44 -5.88 22.92
N TYR A 96 -0.18 -5.44 22.74
CA TYR A 96 0.48 -4.57 23.69
C TYR A 96 -0.13 -3.17 23.73
N ALA A 97 -0.49 -2.60 22.59
CA ALA A 97 -1.20 -1.32 22.51
C ALA A 97 -2.56 -1.38 23.24
N ALA A 98 -3.33 -2.45 23.02
CA ALA A 98 -4.59 -2.68 23.72
C ALA A 98 -4.40 -2.76 25.25
N HIS A 99 -3.35 -3.47 25.73
CA HIS A 99 -2.99 -3.52 27.13
C HIS A 99 -2.70 -2.12 27.71
N LEU A 100 -1.94 -1.30 26.98
CA LEU A 100 -1.61 0.07 27.40
C LEU A 100 -2.87 0.96 27.45
N ILE A 101 -3.77 0.83 26.49
CA ILE A 101 -5.04 1.56 26.45
C ILE A 101 -5.87 1.22 27.70
N ILE A 102 -6.06 -0.06 27.99
CA ILE A 102 -6.84 -0.50 29.17
C ILE A 102 -6.21 0.02 30.47
N LYS A 103 -4.89 0.05 30.55
CA LYS A 103 -4.15 0.47 31.75
C LYS A 103 -4.18 1.99 31.98
N ASN A 104 -4.14 2.78 30.91
CA ASN A 104 -3.86 4.22 31.00
C ASN A 104 -5.04 5.12 30.58
N SER A 105 -6.04 4.58 29.86
CA SER A 105 -7.15 5.38 29.32
C SER A 105 -8.33 5.41 30.28
N LYS A 106 -9.09 6.50 30.21
CA LYS A 106 -10.37 6.65 30.93
C LYS A 106 -11.46 5.85 30.22
N LYS A 107 -12.51 5.49 30.96
CA LYS A 107 -13.62 4.70 30.44
C LYS A 107 -14.28 5.36 29.22
N GLU A 108 -14.44 6.68 29.23
CA GLU A 108 -15.04 7.44 28.13
C GLU A 108 -14.22 7.37 26.84
N GLU A 109 -12.87 7.32 26.97
CA GLU A 109 -11.96 7.17 25.83
C GLU A 109 -12.07 5.78 25.22
N ILE A 110 -12.16 4.73 26.06
CA ILE A 110 -12.36 3.35 25.61
C ILE A 110 -13.72 3.19 24.93
N GLU A 111 -14.79 3.77 25.49
CA GLU A 111 -16.12 3.76 24.88
C GLU A 111 -16.16 4.48 23.53
N SER A 112 -15.34 5.53 23.34
CA SER A 112 -15.22 6.19 22.04
C SER A 112 -14.63 5.30 20.96
N LEU A 113 -13.69 4.41 21.31
CA LEU A 113 -13.09 3.45 20.38
C LEU A 113 -14.10 2.43 19.87
N ASN A 114 -15.08 2.04 20.67
CA ASN A 114 -16.14 1.12 20.25
C ASN A 114 -16.92 1.64 19.05
N LYS A 115 -17.11 2.94 18.92
CA LYS A 115 -17.78 3.56 17.76
C LYS A 115 -16.98 3.33 16.47
N PHE A 116 -15.66 3.42 16.56
CA PHE A 116 -14.78 3.15 15.40
C PHE A 116 -14.74 1.66 15.03
N CYS A 117 -14.80 0.77 16.02
CA CYS A 117 -14.83 -0.67 15.77
C CYS A 117 -16.11 -1.11 15.02
N HIS A 118 -17.26 -0.54 15.35
CA HIS A 118 -18.51 -0.81 14.62
C HIS A 118 -18.44 -0.31 13.16
N TYR A 119 -17.96 0.92 12.96
CA TYR A 119 -17.82 1.50 11.62
C TYR A 119 -16.85 0.71 10.73
N SER A 120 -15.73 0.27 11.30
CA SER A 120 -14.74 -0.55 10.56
C SER A 120 -15.31 -1.92 10.19
N LYS A 121 -16.07 -2.56 11.07
CA LYS A 121 -16.66 -3.88 10.83
C LYS A 121 -17.69 -3.87 9.69
N GLU A 122 -18.56 -2.86 9.66
CA GLU A 122 -19.55 -2.69 8.60
C GLU A 122 -18.90 -2.42 7.24
N ASN A 123 -17.86 -1.59 7.19
CA ASN A 123 -17.11 -1.31 5.96
C ASN A 123 -16.37 -2.54 5.44
N VAL A 124 -15.71 -3.32 6.30
CA VAL A 124 -15.01 -4.54 5.90
C VAL A 124 -15.99 -5.59 5.36
N LEU A 125 -17.15 -5.75 5.98
CA LEU A 125 -18.16 -6.70 5.51
C LEU A 125 -18.72 -6.28 4.15
N SER A 126 -19.02 -4.99 3.95
CA SER A 126 -19.51 -4.48 2.66
C SER A 126 -18.47 -4.60 1.53
N GLU A 127 -17.18 -4.41 1.83
CA GLU A 127 -16.11 -4.62 0.87
C GLU A 127 -15.94 -6.12 0.52
N LEU A 128 -16.06 -7.03 1.48
CA LEU A 128 -16.00 -8.47 1.24
C LEU A 128 -17.19 -8.98 0.42
N GLU A 129 -18.40 -8.46 0.66
CA GLU A 129 -19.59 -8.78 -0.12
C GLU A 129 -19.47 -8.29 -1.58
N ASN A 130 -18.94 -7.09 -1.80
CA ASN A 130 -18.66 -6.58 -3.14
C ASN A 130 -17.60 -7.43 -3.87
N TYR A 131 -16.55 -7.87 -3.15
CA TYR A 131 -15.48 -8.71 -3.73
C TYR A 131 -15.99 -10.11 -4.12
N SER A 132 -16.94 -10.68 -3.37
CA SER A 132 -17.54 -11.99 -3.72
C SER A 132 -18.47 -11.89 -4.95
N ASN A 133 -19.21 -10.79 -5.10
CA ASN A 133 -20.12 -10.58 -6.22
C ASN A 133 -19.40 -10.31 -7.56
N ASP A 134 -18.20 -9.69 -7.52
CA ASP A 134 -17.40 -9.42 -8.72
C ASP A 134 -16.66 -10.67 -9.26
N ASN A 135 -16.60 -11.77 -8.50
CA ASN A 135 -15.91 -13.01 -8.90
C ASN A 135 -16.87 -14.13 -9.37
N GLU A 136 -18.18 -13.87 -9.50
CA GLU A 136 -19.17 -14.83 -10.02
C GLU A 136 -19.55 -14.60 -11.51
N HIS A 137 -18.72 -13.82 -12.27
CA HIS A 137 -18.96 -13.60 -13.70
C HIS A 137 -17.75 -14.00 -14.55
#